data_9c587ae93a62faa59205e564a1a8f6da
#
_entry.id   9c587ae93a62faa59205e564a1a8f6da
#
_cell.length_a   1.000
_cell.length_b   1.000
_cell.length_c   1.000
_cell.angle_alpha   90.00
_cell.angle_beta   90.00
_cell.angle_gamma   90.00
#
_symmetry.space_group_name_H-M   'P 1'
#
loop_
_entity.id
_entity.type
_entity.pdbx_description
1 polymer ?
#
loop_
_entity_poly.entity_id
_entity_poly.type
_entity_poly.pdbx_seq_one_letter_code
_entity_poly.pdbx_strand_id
1 'polypeptide(L)'
;MAGTTVADGGLVEQAFVAAARHLDADPEPMLDHVRATMGESKISVFRHLFGDESRAQEANRAFETAYAELVDGGRVAALPGAREAIEELNSQGRTVVLTTGFARPTQDAILAALGWQDLVPLTLCPADAGGRGRPYPDMVLTAFLRTAVADDVRQVAVVGDTSYDMLSGVRAGAGLVAGVLTGAHGADALRAAGATQVLDGVHRLPGVLA
;
A
#
# COMPACT_ATOMS: atom_id res chain seq x y z
N MET A 1 -3.07 -0.13 0.33
CA MET A 1 -4.05 -1.24 0.09
C MET A 1 -3.83 -2.34 1.12
N ALA A 2 -2.85 -3.23 0.99
CA ALA A 2 -2.57 -4.26 2.01
C ALA A 2 -2.37 -3.62 3.38
N GLY A 3 -2.96 -4.19 4.43
CA GLY A 3 -2.94 -3.66 5.80
C GLY A 3 -3.90 -2.49 6.07
N THR A 4 -4.41 -1.81 5.04
CA THR A 4 -5.28 -0.64 5.18
C THR A 4 -6.72 -0.93 4.73
N THR A 5 -6.91 -1.45 3.52
CA THR A 5 -8.22 -1.81 2.94
C THR A 5 -8.33 -3.28 2.59
N VAL A 6 -7.20 -3.95 2.41
CA VAL A 6 -7.07 -5.36 2.06
C VAL A 6 -6.29 -6.05 3.18
N ALA A 7 -6.79 -7.19 3.64
CA ALA A 7 -6.09 -8.00 4.63
C ALA A 7 -4.77 -8.52 4.04
N ASP A 8 -3.66 -8.30 4.73
CA ASP A 8 -2.38 -8.86 4.28
C ASP A 8 -2.30 -10.37 4.60
N GLY A 9 -2.74 -10.78 5.79
CA GLY A 9 -2.78 -12.20 6.20
C GLY A 9 -1.43 -12.93 6.07
N GLY A 10 -0.32 -12.20 6.03
CA GLY A 10 1.03 -12.74 5.81
C GLY A 10 1.31 -13.12 4.34
N LEU A 11 0.47 -12.72 3.39
CA LEU A 11 0.64 -13.06 1.96
C LEU A 11 1.87 -12.42 1.36
N VAL A 12 2.18 -11.18 1.77
CA VAL A 12 3.40 -10.48 1.32
C VAL A 12 4.65 -11.26 1.75
N GLU A 13 4.71 -11.69 3.01
CA GLU A 13 5.86 -12.45 3.51
C GLU A 13 5.97 -13.81 2.81
N GLN A 14 4.85 -14.53 2.60
CA GLN A 14 4.82 -15.79 1.86
C GLN A 14 5.36 -15.64 0.44
N ALA A 15 4.97 -14.59 -0.28
CA ALA A 15 5.46 -14.32 -1.63
C ALA A 15 6.95 -13.93 -1.64
N PHE A 16 7.45 -13.22 -0.63
CA PHE A 16 8.89 -12.96 -0.46
C PHE A 16 9.69 -14.24 -0.23
N VAL A 17 9.20 -15.15 0.62
CA VAL A 17 9.82 -16.46 0.85
C VAL A 17 9.88 -17.27 -0.44
N ALA A 18 8.81 -17.29 -1.23
CA ALA A 18 8.77 -17.97 -2.52
C ALA A 18 9.77 -17.35 -3.51
N ALA A 19 9.86 -16.03 -3.58
CA ALA A 19 10.79 -15.32 -4.44
C ALA A 19 12.26 -15.60 -4.05
N ALA A 20 12.59 -15.59 -2.76
CA ALA A 20 13.93 -15.90 -2.28
C ALA A 20 14.34 -17.33 -2.66
N ARG A 21 13.45 -18.30 -2.43
CA ARG A 21 13.69 -19.71 -2.80
C ARG A 21 13.84 -19.92 -4.30
N HIS A 22 13.11 -19.17 -5.12
CA HIS A 22 13.25 -19.21 -6.59
C HIS A 22 14.67 -18.82 -7.05
N LEU A 23 15.35 -17.97 -6.29
CA LEU A 23 16.72 -17.54 -6.55
C LEU A 23 17.77 -18.34 -5.75
N ASP A 24 17.42 -19.50 -5.23
CA ASP A 24 18.28 -20.34 -4.37
C ASP A 24 18.85 -19.55 -3.17
N ALA A 25 18.10 -18.57 -2.65
CA ALA A 25 18.49 -17.79 -1.49
C ALA A 25 17.75 -18.25 -0.22
N ASP A 26 18.44 -18.19 0.93
CA ASP A 26 17.81 -18.45 2.22
C ASP A 26 16.90 -17.25 2.59
N PRO A 27 15.59 -17.44 2.78
CA PRO A 27 14.69 -16.36 3.13
C PRO A 27 14.86 -15.87 4.58
N GLU A 28 15.26 -16.71 5.53
CA GLU A 28 15.25 -16.37 6.97
C GLU A 28 16.03 -15.09 7.30
N PRO A 29 17.27 -14.86 6.81
CA PRO A 29 17.99 -13.62 7.10
C PRO A 29 17.35 -12.37 6.48
N MET A 30 16.44 -12.56 5.50
CA MET A 30 15.79 -11.46 4.76
C MET A 30 14.50 -10.98 5.43
N LEU A 31 13.84 -11.85 6.21
CA LEU A 31 12.50 -11.58 6.74
C LEU A 31 12.43 -10.37 7.66
N ASP A 32 13.43 -10.15 8.50
CA ASP A 32 13.46 -8.98 9.39
C ASP A 32 13.49 -7.68 8.59
N HIS A 33 14.27 -7.63 7.49
CA HIS A 33 14.29 -6.48 6.60
C HIS A 33 12.95 -6.31 5.86
N VAL A 34 12.37 -7.41 5.37
CA VAL A 34 11.04 -7.40 4.72
C VAL A 34 9.99 -6.83 5.65
N ARG A 35 9.95 -7.27 6.91
CA ARG A 35 9.01 -6.76 7.93
C ARG A 35 9.25 -5.29 8.24
N ALA A 36 10.52 -4.87 8.39
CA ALA A 36 10.89 -3.49 8.68
C ALA A 36 10.57 -2.52 7.52
N THR A 37 10.51 -3.03 6.29
CA THR A 37 10.26 -2.24 5.07
C THR A 37 8.86 -2.46 4.47
N MET A 38 7.92 -3.03 5.27
CA MET A 38 6.52 -3.13 4.84
C MET A 38 6.00 -1.76 4.40
N GLY A 39 5.33 -1.72 3.25
CA GLY A 39 4.84 -0.47 2.63
C GLY A 39 5.74 0.09 1.53
N GLU A 40 7.03 -0.26 1.47
CA GLU A 40 7.90 0.08 0.34
C GLU A 40 7.52 -0.64 -0.96
N SER A 41 8.01 -0.13 -2.10
CA SER A 41 7.92 -0.84 -3.37
C SER A 41 8.74 -2.12 -3.32
N LYS A 42 8.20 -3.22 -3.85
CA LYS A 42 8.85 -4.54 -3.74
C LYS A 42 10.19 -4.58 -4.42
N ILE A 43 10.32 -3.92 -5.57
CA ILE A 43 11.62 -3.83 -6.26
C ILE A 43 12.68 -3.08 -5.42
N SER A 44 12.31 -2.06 -4.62
CA SER A 44 13.25 -1.38 -3.73
C SER A 44 13.76 -2.30 -2.63
N VAL A 45 12.87 -3.10 -2.05
CA VAL A 45 13.23 -4.11 -1.04
C VAL A 45 14.19 -5.14 -1.64
N PHE A 46 13.90 -5.68 -2.84
CA PHE A 46 14.77 -6.65 -3.50
C PHE A 46 16.13 -6.07 -3.91
N ARG A 47 16.19 -4.81 -4.35
CA ARG A 47 17.47 -4.12 -4.62
C ARG A 47 18.36 -4.07 -3.40
N HIS A 48 17.76 -3.78 -2.23
CA HIS A 48 18.51 -3.78 -0.97
C HIS A 48 19.00 -5.18 -0.60
N LEU A 49 18.12 -6.19 -0.69
CA LEU A 49 18.43 -7.55 -0.28
C LEU A 49 19.47 -8.24 -1.16
N PHE A 50 19.43 -8.02 -2.46
CA PHE A 50 20.33 -8.73 -3.41
C PHE A 50 21.52 -7.91 -3.86
N GLY A 51 21.47 -6.55 -3.78
CA GLY A 51 22.58 -5.69 -4.18
C GLY A 51 22.91 -5.70 -5.69
N ASP A 52 22.15 -6.44 -6.49
CA ASP A 52 22.29 -6.61 -7.93
C ASP A 52 20.94 -6.38 -8.62
N GLU A 53 20.92 -5.52 -9.65
CA GLU A 53 19.69 -5.12 -10.31
C GLU A 53 19.02 -6.29 -11.06
N SER A 54 19.80 -7.18 -11.70
CA SER A 54 19.24 -8.31 -12.44
C SER A 54 18.57 -9.29 -11.50
N ARG A 55 19.23 -9.62 -10.38
CA ARG A 55 18.66 -10.49 -9.34
C ARG A 55 17.45 -9.85 -8.67
N ALA A 56 17.48 -8.55 -8.41
CA ALA A 56 16.35 -7.84 -7.84
C ALA A 56 15.12 -7.88 -8.76
N GLN A 57 15.31 -7.68 -10.05
CA GLN A 57 14.24 -7.78 -11.05
C GLN A 57 13.68 -9.20 -11.18
N GLU A 58 14.55 -10.22 -11.13
CA GLU A 58 14.14 -11.62 -11.15
C GLU A 58 13.34 -11.98 -9.90
N ALA A 59 13.82 -11.59 -8.71
CA ALA A 59 13.11 -11.78 -7.45
C ALA A 59 11.76 -11.06 -7.44
N ASN A 60 11.69 -9.85 -7.99
CA ASN A 60 10.44 -9.11 -8.09
C ASN A 60 9.42 -9.82 -8.99
N ARG A 61 9.86 -10.38 -10.14
CA ARG A 61 8.97 -11.19 -10.99
C ARG A 61 8.51 -12.47 -10.31
N ALA A 62 9.40 -13.16 -9.60
CA ALA A 62 9.05 -14.36 -8.83
C ALA A 62 8.04 -14.04 -7.70
N PHE A 63 8.23 -12.90 -7.03
CA PHE A 63 7.28 -12.39 -6.04
C PHE A 63 5.90 -12.14 -6.65
N GLU A 64 5.83 -11.46 -7.79
CA GLU A 64 4.58 -11.16 -8.49
C GLU A 64 3.84 -12.45 -8.88
N THR A 65 4.58 -13.45 -9.38
CA THR A 65 4.01 -14.77 -9.72
C THR A 65 3.46 -15.46 -8.48
N ALA A 66 4.25 -15.56 -7.42
CA ALA A 66 3.81 -16.21 -6.18
C ALA A 66 2.62 -15.48 -5.53
N TYR A 67 2.61 -14.16 -5.59
CA TYR A 67 1.47 -13.39 -5.05
C TYR A 67 0.22 -13.60 -5.89
N ALA A 68 0.33 -13.66 -7.22
CA ALA A 68 -0.79 -13.95 -8.11
C ALA A 68 -1.40 -15.34 -7.82
N GLU A 69 -0.58 -16.36 -7.58
CA GLU A 69 -1.05 -17.69 -7.17
C GLU A 69 -1.84 -17.67 -5.85
N LEU A 70 -1.41 -16.83 -4.88
CA LEU A 70 -2.14 -16.63 -3.62
C LEU A 70 -3.50 -15.93 -3.85
N VAL A 71 -3.54 -14.97 -4.77
CA VAL A 71 -4.78 -14.28 -5.17
C VAL A 71 -5.74 -15.26 -5.84
N ASP A 72 -5.27 -16.03 -6.82
CA ASP A 72 -6.05 -17.03 -7.54
C ASP A 72 -6.55 -18.15 -6.60
N GLY A 73 -5.79 -18.45 -5.57
CA GLY A 73 -6.17 -19.36 -4.49
C GLY A 73 -7.22 -18.81 -3.52
N GLY A 74 -7.78 -17.62 -3.78
CA GLY A 74 -8.83 -17.00 -2.95
C GLY A 74 -8.34 -16.53 -1.57
N ARG A 75 -7.03 -16.26 -1.42
CA ARG A 75 -6.41 -15.87 -0.14
C ARG A 75 -6.58 -14.37 0.18
N VAL A 76 -6.96 -13.56 -0.79
CA VAL A 76 -7.15 -12.11 -0.65
C VAL A 76 -8.55 -11.81 -0.15
N ALA A 77 -8.66 -10.97 0.88
CA ALA A 77 -9.93 -10.52 1.43
C ALA A 77 -9.87 -9.01 1.75
N ALA A 78 -11.01 -8.34 1.65
CA ALA A 78 -11.16 -6.99 2.17
C ALA A 78 -11.06 -6.99 3.69
N LEU A 79 -10.47 -5.93 4.27
CA LEU A 79 -10.61 -5.67 5.70
C LEU A 79 -12.06 -5.29 6.03
N PRO A 80 -12.56 -5.68 7.22
CA PRO A 80 -13.93 -5.36 7.63
C PRO A 80 -14.24 -3.86 7.54
N GLY A 81 -15.34 -3.51 6.88
CA GLY A 81 -15.80 -2.14 6.72
C GLY A 81 -15.00 -1.29 5.72
N ALA A 82 -14.02 -1.87 5.03
CA ALA A 82 -13.17 -1.11 4.10
C ALA A 82 -13.93 -0.68 2.83
N ARG A 83 -14.75 -1.58 2.26
CA ARG A 83 -15.59 -1.26 1.10
C ARG A 83 -16.62 -0.19 1.46
N GLU A 84 -17.31 -0.40 2.55
CA GLU A 84 -18.35 0.51 3.05
C GLU A 84 -17.79 1.91 3.33
N ALA A 85 -16.58 2.00 3.89
CA ALA A 85 -15.91 3.28 4.12
C ALA A 85 -15.59 4.01 2.81
N ILE A 86 -15.15 3.29 1.77
CA ILE A 86 -14.89 3.87 0.45
C ILE A 86 -16.20 4.36 -0.17
N GLU A 87 -17.26 3.55 -0.13
CA GLU A 87 -18.58 3.91 -0.65
C GLU A 87 -19.18 5.11 0.09
N GLU A 88 -19.04 5.18 1.40
CA GLU A 88 -19.48 6.31 2.21
C GLU A 88 -18.70 7.59 1.86
N LEU A 89 -17.38 7.54 1.76
CA LEU A 89 -16.57 8.69 1.35
C LEU A 89 -16.96 9.19 -0.04
N ASN A 90 -17.19 8.28 -0.99
CA ASN A 90 -17.67 8.62 -2.33
C ASN A 90 -19.06 9.30 -2.26
N SER A 91 -19.98 8.80 -1.43
CA SER A 91 -21.31 9.39 -1.24
C SER A 91 -21.28 10.79 -0.59
N GLN A 92 -20.24 11.08 0.19
CA GLN A 92 -19.94 12.39 0.77
C GLN A 92 -19.30 13.36 -0.25
N GLY A 93 -19.17 12.97 -1.53
CA GLY A 93 -18.55 13.77 -2.58
C GLY A 93 -17.02 13.81 -2.53
N ARG A 94 -16.39 12.90 -1.81
CA ARG A 94 -14.94 12.77 -1.73
C ARG A 94 -14.44 11.82 -2.80
N THR A 95 -13.30 12.11 -3.39
CA THR A 95 -12.65 11.23 -4.36
C THR A 95 -11.65 10.34 -3.66
N VAL A 96 -11.88 9.03 -3.70
CA VAL A 96 -10.99 8.04 -3.12
C VAL A 96 -10.03 7.52 -4.18
N VAL A 97 -8.73 7.46 -3.85
CA VAL A 97 -7.67 6.87 -4.67
C VAL A 97 -7.01 5.74 -3.89
N LEU A 98 -6.92 4.55 -4.47
CA LEU A 98 -6.19 3.45 -3.85
C LEU A 98 -4.74 3.43 -4.35
N THR A 99 -3.80 3.37 -3.42
CA THR A 99 -2.36 3.31 -3.71
C THR A 99 -1.73 2.06 -3.12
N THR A 100 -0.72 1.52 -3.79
CA THR A 100 0.00 0.33 -3.33
C THR A 100 1.48 0.39 -3.66
N GLY A 101 2.30 -0.39 -2.94
CA GLY A 101 3.71 -0.64 -3.29
C GLY A 101 3.89 -1.85 -4.22
N PHE A 102 2.82 -2.55 -4.58
CA PHE A 102 2.87 -3.63 -5.57
C PHE A 102 3.05 -3.10 -7.00
N ALA A 103 3.46 -3.98 -7.91
CA ALA A 103 3.40 -3.70 -9.33
C ALA A 103 1.95 -3.69 -9.85
N ARG A 104 1.74 -3.09 -11.02
CA ARG A 104 0.42 -2.96 -11.63
C ARG A 104 -0.32 -4.29 -11.78
N PRO A 105 0.32 -5.38 -12.31
CA PRO A 105 -0.40 -6.67 -12.46
C PRO A 105 -0.91 -7.22 -11.13
N THR A 106 -0.12 -7.12 -10.07
CA THR A 106 -0.52 -7.57 -8.72
C THR A 106 -1.68 -6.72 -8.17
N GLN A 107 -1.63 -5.40 -8.36
CA GLN A 107 -2.72 -4.51 -7.96
C GLN A 107 -4.03 -4.87 -8.67
N ASP A 108 -3.98 -5.05 -9.99
CA ASP A 108 -5.16 -5.36 -10.81
C ASP A 108 -5.76 -6.72 -10.42
N ALA A 109 -4.92 -7.73 -10.15
CA ALA A 109 -5.36 -9.04 -9.67
C ALA A 109 -6.08 -8.95 -8.32
N ILE A 110 -5.54 -8.17 -7.36
CA ILE A 110 -6.19 -7.93 -6.06
C ILE A 110 -7.56 -7.27 -6.25
N LEU A 111 -7.63 -6.21 -7.07
CA LEU A 111 -8.88 -5.50 -7.32
C LEU A 111 -9.92 -6.40 -8.00
N ALA A 112 -9.49 -7.24 -8.95
CA ALA A 112 -10.36 -8.20 -9.61
C ALA A 112 -10.91 -9.25 -8.63
N ALA A 113 -10.05 -9.83 -7.78
CA ALA A 113 -10.45 -10.82 -6.79
C ALA A 113 -11.47 -10.27 -5.77
N LEU A 114 -11.39 -8.96 -5.45
CA LEU A 114 -12.31 -8.29 -4.53
C LEU A 114 -13.57 -7.72 -5.24
N GLY A 115 -13.63 -7.72 -6.56
CA GLY A 115 -14.67 -7.02 -7.32
C GLY A 115 -14.63 -5.50 -7.12
N TRP A 116 -13.43 -4.92 -7.07
CA TRP A 116 -13.20 -3.50 -6.77
C TRP A 116 -12.66 -2.70 -7.96
N GLN A 117 -12.74 -3.25 -9.19
CA GLN A 117 -12.22 -2.59 -10.39
C GLN A 117 -12.84 -1.20 -10.62
N ASP A 118 -14.12 -1.07 -10.30
CA ASP A 118 -14.91 0.17 -10.50
C ASP A 118 -15.24 0.89 -9.17
N LEU A 119 -14.66 0.45 -8.04
CA LEU A 119 -14.96 1.03 -6.73
C LEU A 119 -14.42 2.45 -6.56
N VAL A 120 -13.30 2.75 -7.20
CA VAL A 120 -12.63 4.05 -7.15
C VAL A 120 -12.24 4.51 -8.55
N PRO A 121 -12.22 5.82 -8.83
CA PRO A 121 -11.91 6.35 -10.17
C PRO A 121 -10.43 6.21 -10.56
N LEU A 122 -9.55 6.03 -9.58
CA LEU A 122 -8.10 5.96 -9.80
C LEU A 122 -7.42 5.02 -8.81
N THR A 123 -6.54 4.19 -9.35
CA THR A 123 -5.62 3.36 -8.56
C THR A 123 -4.18 3.63 -9.01
N LEU A 124 -3.23 3.67 -8.09
CA LEU A 124 -1.84 3.99 -8.39
C LEU A 124 -0.88 2.97 -7.78
N CYS A 125 0.14 2.64 -8.55
CA CYS A 125 1.32 1.92 -8.12
C CYS A 125 2.59 2.78 -8.38
N PRO A 126 3.79 2.40 -7.95
CA PRO A 126 4.99 3.19 -8.16
C PRO A 126 5.27 3.53 -9.64
N ALA A 127 4.96 2.63 -10.58
CA ALA A 127 5.16 2.85 -12.01
C ALA A 127 4.34 4.04 -12.55
N ASP A 128 3.18 4.33 -11.96
CA ASP A 128 2.33 5.46 -12.37
C ASP A 128 2.86 6.82 -11.90
N ALA A 129 3.80 6.81 -10.95
CA ALA A 129 4.33 7.97 -10.25
C ALA A 129 5.85 8.10 -10.41
N GLY A 130 6.36 7.82 -11.60
CA GLY A 130 7.79 7.95 -11.91
C GLY A 130 8.67 6.85 -11.33
N GLY A 131 8.10 5.75 -10.85
CA GLY A 131 8.81 4.56 -10.37
C GLY A 131 9.20 4.60 -8.89
N ARG A 132 9.01 5.72 -8.18
CA ARG A 132 9.30 5.80 -6.75
C ARG A 132 8.06 5.48 -5.92
N GLY A 133 8.20 4.48 -5.04
CA GLY A 133 7.20 4.14 -4.04
C GLY A 133 7.35 4.95 -2.76
N ARG A 134 6.58 4.60 -1.73
CA ARG A 134 6.76 5.13 -0.38
C ARG A 134 8.18 4.87 0.13
N PRO A 135 8.74 5.75 0.92
CA PRO A 135 8.17 6.91 1.61
C PRO A 135 8.21 8.21 0.80
N TYR A 136 8.40 8.15 -0.52
CA TYR A 136 8.37 9.34 -1.37
C TYR A 136 6.92 9.81 -1.58
N PRO A 137 6.70 11.14 -1.80
CA PRO A 137 5.37 11.72 -1.94
C PRO A 137 4.73 11.47 -3.31
N ASP A 138 5.45 10.85 -4.22
CA ASP A 138 5.16 10.79 -5.66
C ASP A 138 3.76 10.28 -5.98
N MET A 139 3.32 9.18 -5.34
CA MET A 139 1.96 8.66 -5.57
C MET A 139 0.87 9.58 -5.03
N VAL A 140 1.10 10.24 -3.89
CA VAL A 140 0.13 11.20 -3.31
C VAL A 140 0.00 12.41 -4.22
N LEU A 141 1.12 12.98 -4.67
CA LEU A 141 1.12 14.11 -5.58
C LEU A 141 0.57 13.75 -6.96
N THR A 142 0.84 12.52 -7.45
CA THR A 142 0.24 12.02 -8.70
C THR A 142 -1.27 11.88 -8.57
N ALA A 143 -1.79 11.39 -7.44
CA ALA A 143 -3.22 11.32 -7.17
C ALA A 143 -3.84 12.72 -7.19
N PHE A 144 -3.24 13.67 -6.47
CA PHE A 144 -3.68 15.07 -6.44
C PHE A 144 -3.77 15.68 -7.84
N LEU A 145 -2.70 15.55 -8.63
CA LEU A 145 -2.63 16.12 -9.98
C LEU A 145 -3.58 15.44 -10.98
N ARG A 146 -3.70 14.10 -10.92
CA ARG A 146 -4.55 13.37 -11.90
C ARG A 146 -6.03 13.49 -11.62
N THR A 147 -6.43 13.59 -10.36
CA THR A 147 -7.85 13.75 -10.01
C THR A 147 -8.32 15.19 -10.21
N ALA A 148 -7.44 16.17 -9.96
CA ALA A 148 -7.75 17.61 -10.08
C ALA A 148 -9.04 18.04 -9.34
N VAL A 149 -9.36 17.34 -8.23
CA VAL A 149 -10.59 17.61 -7.44
C VAL A 149 -10.35 18.50 -6.23
N ALA A 150 -9.10 18.88 -6.00
CA ALA A 150 -8.70 19.74 -4.89
C ALA A 150 -7.73 20.82 -5.39
N ASP A 151 -7.83 22.02 -4.90
CA ASP A 151 -6.98 23.16 -5.29
C ASP A 151 -5.70 23.24 -4.47
N ASP A 152 -5.66 22.57 -3.32
CA ASP A 152 -4.54 22.59 -2.37
C ASP A 152 -4.29 21.17 -1.85
N VAL A 153 -3.02 20.74 -1.83
CA VAL A 153 -2.65 19.42 -1.29
C VAL A 153 -3.03 19.25 0.18
N ARG A 154 -3.22 20.33 0.93
CA ARG A 154 -3.75 20.32 2.31
C ARG A 154 -5.19 19.81 2.41
N GLN A 155 -5.90 19.73 1.30
CA GLN A 155 -7.24 19.11 1.22
C GLN A 155 -7.16 17.59 1.01
N VAL A 156 -5.95 17.04 0.86
CA VAL A 156 -5.73 15.59 0.71
C VAL A 156 -5.59 14.95 2.09
N ALA A 157 -6.27 13.82 2.28
CA ALA A 157 -6.07 12.90 3.39
C ALA A 157 -5.29 11.69 2.91
N VAL A 158 -4.21 11.35 3.61
CA VAL A 158 -3.43 10.12 3.37
C VAL A 158 -3.68 9.16 4.52
N VAL A 159 -4.03 7.90 4.16
CA VAL A 159 -4.36 6.86 5.13
C VAL A 159 -3.54 5.61 4.82
N GLY A 160 -2.94 5.02 5.86
CA GLY A 160 -2.14 3.82 5.71
C GLY A 160 -1.79 3.18 7.04
N ASP A 161 -1.20 1.99 6.98
CA ASP A 161 -0.87 1.17 8.14
C ASP A 161 0.63 1.14 8.47
N THR A 162 1.46 1.84 7.68
CA THR A 162 2.92 1.85 7.86
C THR A 162 3.47 3.25 8.08
N SER A 163 4.64 3.33 8.71
CA SER A 163 5.42 4.58 8.82
C SER A 163 5.74 5.19 7.45
N TYR A 164 5.88 4.36 6.43
CA TYR A 164 6.14 4.82 5.05
C TYR A 164 4.93 5.52 4.42
N ASP A 165 3.71 5.10 4.75
CA ASP A 165 2.48 5.81 4.36
C ASP A 165 2.45 7.20 5.00
N MET A 166 2.73 7.26 6.31
CA MET A 166 2.76 8.52 7.06
C MET A 166 3.80 9.48 6.49
N LEU A 167 5.05 9.02 6.30
CA LEU A 167 6.11 9.83 5.70
C LEU A 167 5.76 10.31 4.30
N SER A 168 5.11 9.48 3.48
CA SER A 168 4.65 9.86 2.14
C SER A 168 3.62 11.00 2.20
N GLY A 169 2.65 10.92 3.12
CA GLY A 169 1.65 11.96 3.35
C GLY A 169 2.26 13.27 3.85
N VAL A 170 3.13 13.19 4.87
CA VAL A 170 3.84 14.35 5.42
C VAL A 170 4.69 15.05 4.36
N ARG A 171 5.47 14.28 3.59
CA ARG A 171 6.32 14.82 2.52
C ARG A 171 5.53 15.42 1.36
N ALA A 172 4.32 14.93 1.12
CA ALA A 172 3.42 15.51 0.13
C ALA A 172 2.79 16.84 0.61
N GLY A 173 2.77 17.10 1.92
CA GLY A 173 2.07 18.24 2.51
C GLY A 173 0.56 17.99 2.70
N ALA A 174 0.13 16.74 2.81
CA ALA A 174 -1.26 16.38 3.04
C ALA A 174 -1.79 16.99 4.35
N GLY A 175 -3.03 17.47 4.34
CA GLY A 175 -3.65 18.12 5.51
C GLY A 175 -4.05 17.14 6.60
N LEU A 176 -4.34 15.89 6.26
CA LEU A 176 -4.55 14.80 7.20
C LEU A 176 -3.63 13.63 6.86
N VAL A 177 -2.92 13.14 7.86
CA VAL A 177 -2.14 11.90 7.78
C VAL A 177 -2.65 10.96 8.87
N ALA A 178 -3.39 9.92 8.48
CA ALA A 178 -4.05 9.00 9.39
C ALA A 178 -3.42 7.61 9.33
N GLY A 179 -3.00 7.11 10.48
CA GLY A 179 -2.57 5.73 10.63
C GLY A 179 -3.74 4.81 10.96
N VAL A 180 -3.74 3.57 10.45
CA VAL A 180 -4.69 2.53 10.85
C VAL A 180 -3.96 1.35 11.48
N LEU A 181 -4.57 0.75 12.52
CA LEU A 181 -3.97 -0.33 13.31
C LEU A 181 -4.25 -1.75 12.76
N THR A 182 -4.71 -1.82 11.52
CA THR A 182 -5.09 -3.08 10.85
C THR A 182 -3.94 -3.76 10.10
N GLY A 183 -2.76 -3.15 10.10
CA GLY A 183 -1.62 -3.65 9.31
C GLY A 183 -0.31 -3.76 10.11
N ALA A 184 0.81 -3.38 9.50
CA ALA A 184 2.14 -3.76 9.98
C ALA A 184 2.65 -2.96 11.18
N HIS A 185 2.28 -1.67 11.33
CA HIS A 185 2.88 -0.83 12.36
C HIS A 185 1.90 -0.41 13.46
N GLY A 186 2.39 -0.39 14.70
CA GLY A 186 1.62 0.07 15.86
C GLY A 186 1.55 1.60 15.97
N ALA A 187 0.69 2.07 16.86
CA ALA A 187 0.37 3.49 17.06
C ALA A 187 1.59 4.40 17.26
N ASP A 188 2.58 3.95 18.03
CA ASP A 188 3.76 4.75 18.35
C ASP A 188 4.65 4.97 17.10
N ALA A 189 4.84 3.93 16.29
CA ALA A 189 5.58 4.03 15.03
C ALA A 189 4.86 4.94 14.03
N LEU A 190 3.53 4.84 13.93
CA LEU A 190 2.72 5.69 13.05
C LEU A 190 2.80 7.17 13.49
N ARG A 191 2.66 7.46 14.80
CA ARG A 191 2.79 8.82 15.34
C ARG A 191 4.19 9.38 15.14
N ALA A 192 5.22 8.59 15.40
CA ALA A 192 6.63 9.01 15.21
C ALA A 192 6.92 9.36 13.75
N ALA A 193 6.22 8.71 12.80
CA ALA A 193 6.34 8.98 11.36
C ALA A 193 5.43 10.13 10.87
N GLY A 194 4.64 10.76 11.75
CA GLY A 194 3.86 11.95 11.44
C GLY A 194 2.35 11.73 11.30
N ALA A 195 1.81 10.60 11.78
CA ALA A 195 0.37 10.44 11.87
C ALA A 195 -0.24 11.49 12.79
N THR A 196 -1.18 12.28 12.27
CA THR A 196 -1.95 13.26 13.05
C THR A 196 -3.16 12.61 13.71
N GLN A 197 -3.61 11.48 13.17
CA GLN A 197 -4.67 10.63 13.70
C GLN A 197 -4.22 9.17 13.65
N VAL A 198 -4.65 8.36 14.62
CA VAL A 198 -4.49 6.90 14.60
C VAL A 198 -5.84 6.27 14.89
N LEU A 199 -6.31 5.44 13.98
CA LEU A 199 -7.63 4.84 13.96
C LEU A 199 -7.53 3.30 14.07
N ASP A 200 -8.55 2.66 14.63
CA ASP A 200 -8.61 1.21 14.72
C ASP A 200 -8.64 0.54 13.33
N GLY A 201 -9.16 1.24 12.32
CA GLY A 201 -9.22 0.80 10.93
C GLY A 201 -9.82 1.86 10.01
N VAL A 202 -9.76 1.62 8.71
CA VAL A 202 -10.21 2.58 7.69
C VAL A 202 -11.70 2.89 7.78
N HIS A 203 -12.51 1.98 8.35
CA HIS A 203 -13.95 2.17 8.59
C HIS A 203 -14.27 3.35 9.51
N ARG A 204 -13.28 3.86 10.27
CA ARG A 204 -13.44 5.06 11.11
C ARG A 204 -13.22 6.38 10.35
N LEU A 205 -12.61 6.30 9.16
CA LEU A 205 -12.20 7.48 8.42
C LEU A 205 -13.36 8.42 8.01
N PRO A 206 -14.52 7.92 7.54
CA PRO A 206 -15.63 8.79 7.17
C PRO A 206 -16.06 9.73 8.30
N GLY A 207 -16.11 9.24 9.53
CA GLY A 207 -16.45 10.05 10.71
C GLY A 207 -15.39 11.07 11.15
N VAL A 208 -14.13 10.88 10.72
CA VAL A 208 -13.02 11.84 10.99
C VAL A 208 -13.04 12.98 9.98
N LEU A 209 -13.54 12.72 8.78
CA LEU A 209 -13.62 13.66 7.67
C LEU A 209 -14.98 14.37 7.55
N ALA A 210 -15.95 13.99 8.39
CA ALA A 210 -17.31 14.54 8.39
C ALA A 210 -17.34 16.04 8.77
#